data_a6bccd1818e42f6371b63157575d603d
#
_entry.id   a6bccd1818e42f6371b63157575d603d
#
_cell.length_a   1.000
_cell.length_b   1.000
_cell.length_c   1.000
_cell.angle_alpha   90.00
_cell.angle_beta   90.00
_cell.angle_gamma   90.00
#
_symmetry.space_group_name_H-M   'P 1'
#
loop_
_entity.id
_entity.type
_entity.pdbx_description
1 polymer ?
#
loop_
_entity_poly.entity_id
_entity_poly.type
_entity_poly.pdbx_seq_one_letter_code
_entity_poly.pdbx_strand_id
1 'polypeptide(L)'
;MKPQPKTKPFAILAAACLAVAVMQVTPAAGDPLSWPNGPWVVPQQEVSLAAIRDYPQLIATLEYIVNSSQGAATLAYAAYPAKGSGRLVPYVTIGSGPRKMIVIAQQHGNEWITSNGMVSLIRALSSSAKEAIFIRNELTVIVVPRVNIDGFDATPTGEPWRYNVDPNVCPSGPCPPFYSRNQGYDINRYHSYLTDFPMDNPNTPASDSANPVPESLNVRALYDMAGGADAVEVVIDLHGQSTPLDANRDMVRSSTLWPTATPTADAIGVRPQFDAAVELSKRVISVALVARDKIAHAHTDKYVGGPEPGISRNAYGLLGSASVLFEHRGVGQKAAGYKADISFRTVLAIVEALADGSLYTTDTARAEALVASPDSASLFWKCVVARPYTLDNYNFCREKYGLNPVSTLPPFPFEPGAPGPGEVLDGETAAHIIYELDNPE
;
A
#
# COMPACT_ATOMS: atom_id res chain seq x y z
N MET A 1 -63.07 48.64 -50.52
CA MET A 1 -61.60 48.58 -50.41
C MET A 1 -61.26 47.67 -49.20
N LYS A 2 -60.71 46.47 -49.44
CA LYS A 2 -60.27 45.55 -48.38
C LYS A 2 -58.76 45.78 -48.14
N PRO A 3 -58.29 45.83 -46.93
CA PRO A 3 -56.88 45.98 -46.68
C PRO A 3 -56.12 44.63 -46.83
N GLN A 4 -55.02 44.70 -47.46
CA GLN A 4 -54.07 43.55 -47.67
C GLN A 4 -53.38 43.20 -46.35
N PRO A 5 -53.03 41.91 -46.14
CA PRO A 5 -52.33 41.46 -44.95
C PRO A 5 -50.79 41.75 -45.06
N LYS A 6 -50.25 42.28 -43.98
CA LYS A 6 -48.79 42.52 -43.82
C LYS A 6 -48.06 41.19 -43.60
N THR A 7 -47.17 40.87 -44.50
CA THR A 7 -46.23 39.78 -44.36
C THR A 7 -45.18 40.09 -43.27
N LYS A 8 -45.03 39.23 -42.29
CA LYS A 8 -43.94 39.26 -41.32
C LYS A 8 -42.69 38.59 -41.89
N PRO A 9 -41.51 39.14 -41.71
CA PRO A 9 -40.28 38.47 -42.12
C PRO A 9 -39.98 37.29 -41.19
N PHE A 10 -39.70 36.13 -41.78
CA PHE A 10 -39.13 34.96 -41.10
C PHE A 10 -37.69 35.29 -40.69
N ALA A 11 -37.41 35.30 -39.39
CA ALA A 11 -36.08 35.30 -38.86
C ALA A 11 -35.48 33.89 -39.05
N ILE A 12 -34.46 33.77 -39.85
CA ILE A 12 -33.68 32.56 -40.02
C ILE A 12 -32.79 32.46 -38.75
N LEU A 13 -33.11 31.51 -37.90
CA LEU A 13 -32.28 31.17 -36.76
C LEU A 13 -31.11 30.35 -37.30
N ALA A 14 -29.93 30.97 -37.42
CA ALA A 14 -28.70 30.28 -37.72
C ALA A 14 -28.31 29.46 -36.49
N ALA A 15 -28.46 28.13 -36.58
CA ALA A 15 -27.93 27.21 -35.60
C ALA A 15 -26.41 27.20 -35.72
N ALA A 16 -25.73 27.87 -34.78
CA ALA A 16 -24.32 27.74 -34.61
C ALA A 16 -24.04 26.35 -34.02
N CYS A 17 -23.62 25.40 -34.83
CA CYS A 17 -23.01 24.15 -34.36
C CYS A 17 -21.73 24.50 -33.64
N LEU A 18 -21.78 24.52 -32.32
CA LEU A 18 -20.58 24.53 -31.49
C LEU A 18 -19.90 23.15 -31.66
N ALA A 19 -18.92 23.08 -32.53
CA ALA A 19 -18.00 21.95 -32.60
C ALA A 19 -17.21 21.95 -31.28
N VAL A 20 -17.66 21.14 -30.32
CA VAL A 20 -16.82 20.77 -29.18
C VAL A 20 -15.68 19.94 -29.77
N ALA A 21 -14.55 20.58 -29.98
CA ALA A 21 -13.28 19.88 -30.21
C ALA A 21 -13.03 19.07 -28.93
N VAL A 22 -13.39 17.80 -28.94
CA VAL A 22 -12.86 16.83 -28.03
C VAL A 22 -11.37 16.81 -28.34
N MET A 23 -10.58 17.53 -27.56
CA MET A 23 -9.15 17.30 -27.54
C MET A 23 -9.00 15.83 -27.14
N GLN A 24 -8.84 14.98 -28.11
CA GLN A 24 -8.23 13.69 -27.89
C GLN A 24 -6.82 14.03 -27.36
N VAL A 25 -6.67 13.91 -26.04
CA VAL A 25 -5.35 13.82 -25.45
C VAL A 25 -4.76 12.57 -26.06
N THR A 26 -4.02 12.75 -27.15
CA THR A 26 -3.15 11.70 -27.66
C THR A 26 -2.27 11.32 -26.48
N PRO A 27 -2.28 10.05 -26.02
CA PRO A 27 -1.32 9.64 -25.02
C PRO A 27 0.04 10.05 -25.53
N ALA A 28 0.83 10.66 -24.64
CA ALA A 28 2.18 11.08 -24.94
C ALA A 28 2.89 9.90 -25.61
N ALA A 29 3.45 10.15 -26.78
CA ALA A 29 4.07 9.11 -27.57
C ALA A 29 5.15 8.44 -26.72
N GLY A 30 4.92 7.16 -26.39
CA GLY A 30 5.98 6.24 -26.06
C GLY A 30 6.70 6.49 -24.75
N ASP A 31 6.03 6.28 -23.64
CA ASP A 31 6.75 5.65 -22.54
C ASP A 31 7.10 4.22 -23.01
N PRO A 32 8.40 3.88 -23.17
CA PRO A 32 8.80 2.55 -23.64
C PRO A 32 8.43 1.42 -22.65
N LEU A 33 7.99 1.76 -21.45
CA LEU A 33 7.58 0.82 -20.44
C LEU A 33 6.05 0.71 -20.44
N SER A 34 5.53 -0.39 -20.91
CA SER A 34 4.13 -0.73 -20.82
C SER A 34 3.92 -1.85 -19.83
N TRP A 35 2.82 -1.76 -19.09
CA TRP A 35 2.49 -2.72 -18.05
C TRP A 35 1.18 -3.40 -18.40
N PRO A 36 1.13 -4.71 -18.37
CA PRO A 36 -0.10 -5.41 -18.65
C PRO A 36 -1.18 -5.16 -17.59
N ASN A 37 -2.44 -5.12 -18.03
CA ASN A 37 -3.62 -4.97 -17.17
C ASN A 37 -4.18 -6.31 -16.74
N GLY A 38 -4.26 -6.51 -15.44
CA GLY A 38 -5.02 -7.61 -14.86
C GLY A 38 -4.33 -8.97 -14.89
N PRO A 39 -4.99 -10.00 -14.36
CA PRO A 39 -4.40 -11.33 -14.18
C PRO A 39 -4.32 -12.16 -15.47
N TRP A 40 -5.00 -11.76 -16.53
CA TRP A 40 -5.12 -12.49 -17.80
C TRP A 40 -4.18 -12.00 -18.89
N VAL A 41 -3.14 -11.36 -18.49
CA VAL A 41 -2.34 -10.62 -19.43
C VAL A 41 -1.54 -11.57 -20.30
N VAL A 42 -1.77 -11.48 -21.60
CA VAL A 42 -0.87 -12.07 -22.58
C VAL A 42 0.42 -11.22 -22.67
N PRO A 43 1.57 -11.82 -22.99
CA PRO A 43 2.86 -11.13 -23.04
C PRO A 43 2.87 -9.86 -23.89
N GLN A 44 1.98 -9.74 -24.86
CA GLN A 44 1.87 -8.61 -25.78
C GLN A 44 0.90 -7.52 -25.29
N GLN A 45 0.24 -7.71 -24.17
CA GLN A 45 -0.67 -6.69 -23.67
C GLN A 45 0.13 -5.58 -22.99
N GLU A 46 0.04 -4.40 -23.55
CA GLU A 46 0.69 -3.20 -23.03
C GLU A 46 -0.31 -2.34 -22.27
N VAL A 47 0.14 -1.81 -21.14
CA VAL A 47 -0.61 -0.84 -20.34
C VAL A 47 0.26 0.38 -20.18
N SER A 48 -0.30 1.52 -20.51
CA SER A 48 0.39 2.79 -20.30
C SER A 48 0.77 2.99 -18.85
N LEU A 49 2.05 3.22 -18.59
CA LEU A 49 2.56 3.61 -17.27
C LEU A 49 2.14 5.02 -16.83
N ALA A 50 1.47 5.78 -17.70
CA ALA A 50 0.90 7.07 -17.35
C ALA A 50 -0.11 7.01 -16.19
N ALA A 51 -0.57 5.81 -15.81
CA ALA A 51 -1.33 5.63 -14.58
C ALA A 51 -0.47 5.67 -13.32
N ILE A 52 0.85 5.44 -13.45
CA ILE A 52 1.82 5.52 -12.35
C ILE A 52 2.37 6.92 -12.36
N ARG A 53 1.92 7.72 -11.40
CA ARG A 53 2.16 9.14 -11.37
C ARG A 53 3.43 9.46 -10.62
N ASP A 54 4.32 10.25 -11.22
CA ASP A 54 5.34 10.96 -10.48
C ASP A 54 4.69 11.96 -9.49
N TYR A 55 5.49 12.64 -8.69
CA TYR A 55 4.95 13.57 -7.69
C TYR A 55 4.11 14.70 -8.32
N PRO A 56 4.56 15.44 -9.35
CA PRO A 56 3.75 16.47 -10.00
C PRO A 56 2.43 15.93 -10.58
N GLN A 57 2.46 14.77 -11.20
CA GLN A 57 1.27 14.12 -11.77
C GLN A 57 0.31 13.66 -10.69
N LEU A 58 0.82 13.17 -9.55
CA LEU A 58 0.00 12.81 -8.39
C LEU A 58 -0.72 14.05 -7.87
N ILE A 59 0.00 15.16 -7.63
CA ILE A 59 -0.59 16.41 -7.16
C ILE A 59 -1.67 16.90 -8.12
N ALA A 60 -1.36 17.03 -9.41
CA ALA A 60 -2.32 17.47 -10.43
C ALA A 60 -3.58 16.57 -10.47
N THR A 61 -3.42 15.27 -10.25
CA THR A 61 -4.55 14.34 -10.19
C THR A 61 -5.41 14.56 -8.95
N LEU A 62 -4.79 14.75 -7.78
CA LEU A 62 -5.50 15.01 -6.54
C LEU A 62 -6.23 16.35 -6.59
N GLU A 63 -5.58 17.41 -7.10
CA GLU A 63 -6.20 18.72 -7.32
C GLU A 63 -7.41 18.62 -8.26
N TYR A 64 -7.29 17.90 -9.36
CA TYR A 64 -8.41 17.66 -10.28
C TYR A 64 -9.59 16.98 -9.59
N ILE A 65 -9.35 15.91 -8.81
CA ILE A 65 -10.40 15.20 -8.09
C ILE A 65 -11.06 16.11 -7.05
N VAL A 66 -10.26 16.81 -6.25
CA VAL A 66 -10.76 17.68 -5.18
C VAL A 66 -11.55 18.86 -5.75
N ASN A 67 -11.03 19.53 -6.77
CA ASN A 67 -11.73 20.63 -7.44
C ASN A 67 -13.06 20.19 -8.07
N SER A 68 -13.15 18.95 -8.53
CA SER A 68 -14.37 18.38 -9.10
C SER A 68 -15.35 17.88 -8.04
N SER A 69 -14.94 17.78 -6.77
CA SER A 69 -15.73 17.19 -5.68
C SER A 69 -16.81 18.07 -5.09
N GLN A 70 -16.89 19.35 -5.51
CA GLN A 70 -17.84 20.34 -4.99
C GLN A 70 -17.75 20.51 -3.45
N GLY A 71 -16.54 20.44 -2.89
CA GLY A 71 -16.30 20.58 -1.46
C GLY A 71 -16.42 19.27 -0.65
N ALA A 72 -16.66 18.14 -1.30
CA ALA A 72 -16.72 16.83 -0.64
C ALA A 72 -15.37 16.34 -0.14
N ALA A 73 -14.28 16.89 -0.67
CA ALA A 73 -12.92 16.55 -0.31
C ALA A 73 -12.03 17.80 -0.27
N THR A 74 -10.97 17.73 0.52
CA THR A 74 -9.96 18.79 0.66
C THR A 74 -8.57 18.17 0.53
N LEU A 75 -7.73 18.75 -0.34
CA LEU A 75 -6.31 18.43 -0.46
C LEU A 75 -5.52 19.33 0.49
N ALA A 76 -4.62 18.74 1.25
CA ALA A 76 -3.69 19.46 2.09
C ALA A 76 -2.33 18.73 2.10
N TYR A 77 -1.36 19.33 2.77
CA TYR A 77 0.01 18.84 2.83
C TYR A 77 0.43 18.69 4.30
N ALA A 78 1.10 17.59 4.59
CA ALA A 78 1.63 17.33 5.92
C ALA A 78 2.81 18.27 6.24
N ALA A 79 3.07 18.47 7.54
CA ALA A 79 3.91 19.58 8.01
C ALA A 79 5.42 19.37 7.78
N TYR A 80 5.88 18.12 7.79
CA TYR A 80 7.31 17.81 7.73
C TYR A 80 7.74 17.51 6.29
N PRO A 81 8.64 18.30 5.70
CA PRO A 81 9.13 18.05 4.35
C PRO A 81 9.91 16.73 4.26
N ALA A 82 9.73 16.00 3.19
CA ALA A 82 10.54 14.83 2.89
C ALA A 82 12.02 15.20 2.78
N LYS A 83 12.89 14.37 3.35
CA LYS A 83 14.27 14.77 3.66
C LYS A 83 15.14 14.92 2.42
N GLY A 84 14.89 14.12 1.38
CA GLY A 84 15.66 14.16 0.16
C GLY A 84 15.38 15.36 -0.71
N SER A 85 14.10 15.69 -0.94
CA SER A 85 13.66 16.71 -1.89
C SER A 85 13.12 17.99 -1.25
N GLY A 86 12.77 17.96 0.03
CA GLY A 86 12.04 19.04 0.69
C GLY A 86 10.57 19.16 0.29
N ARG A 87 10.03 18.23 -0.51
CA ARG A 87 8.63 18.19 -0.92
C ARG A 87 7.73 17.80 0.26
N LEU A 88 6.48 18.26 0.22
CA LEU A 88 5.49 17.95 1.24
C LEU A 88 4.65 16.74 0.84
N VAL A 89 4.33 15.88 1.81
CA VAL A 89 3.48 14.72 1.61
C VAL A 89 2.02 15.16 1.48
N PRO A 90 1.34 14.89 0.34
CA PRO A 90 -0.06 15.25 0.15
C PRO A 90 -0.99 14.28 0.88
N TYR A 91 -2.09 14.80 1.40
CA TYR A 91 -3.19 13.99 1.90
C TYR A 91 -4.53 14.61 1.53
N VAL A 92 -5.56 13.77 1.45
CA VAL A 92 -6.93 14.21 1.14
C VAL A 92 -7.85 13.83 2.30
N THR A 93 -8.57 14.82 2.81
CA THR A 93 -9.65 14.61 3.78
C THR A 93 -10.99 14.59 3.05
N ILE A 94 -11.79 13.57 3.29
CA ILE A 94 -13.06 13.33 2.61
C ILE A 94 -14.15 13.15 3.65
N GLY A 95 -15.22 13.93 3.52
CA GLY A 95 -16.33 13.92 4.46
C GLY A 95 -16.07 14.71 5.74
N SER A 96 -17.06 14.71 6.63
CA SER A 96 -17.05 15.45 7.90
C SER A 96 -17.77 14.70 9.02
N GLY A 97 -18.01 13.40 8.83
CA GLY A 97 -18.64 12.56 9.85
C GLY A 97 -17.81 12.45 11.12
N PRO A 98 -18.45 12.12 12.25
CA PRO A 98 -17.80 12.12 13.56
C PRO A 98 -16.74 11.01 13.72
N ARG A 99 -16.93 9.86 13.10
CA ARG A 99 -16.00 8.74 13.16
C ARG A 99 -14.89 8.95 12.12
N LYS A 100 -13.67 8.61 12.46
CA LYS A 100 -12.53 8.88 11.60
C LYS A 100 -11.75 7.64 11.25
N MET A 101 -11.25 7.63 10.04
CA MET A 101 -10.38 6.58 9.50
C MET A 101 -9.20 7.22 8.79
N ILE A 102 -8.02 6.65 8.97
CA ILE A 102 -6.81 7.04 8.24
C ILE A 102 -6.37 5.87 7.36
N VAL A 103 -6.07 6.17 6.11
CA VAL A 103 -5.50 5.20 5.16
C VAL A 103 -4.17 5.73 4.67
N ILE A 104 -3.12 4.99 4.91
CA ILE A 104 -1.77 5.30 4.44
C ILE A 104 -1.34 4.25 3.42
N ALA A 105 -0.66 4.69 2.39
CA ALA A 105 -0.15 3.82 1.35
C ALA A 105 1.27 4.20 0.95
N GLN A 106 1.98 3.25 0.41
CA GLN A 106 3.30 3.45 -0.16
C GLN A 106 4.29 4.09 0.82
N GLN A 107 4.41 3.53 2.03
CA GLN A 107 5.50 3.85 2.95
C GLN A 107 6.86 3.39 2.38
N HIS A 108 6.86 2.32 1.59
CA HIS A 108 8.01 1.92 0.80
C HIS A 108 7.83 2.41 -0.64
N GLY A 109 8.81 3.13 -1.16
CA GLY A 109 8.68 3.80 -2.47
C GLY A 109 8.48 2.83 -3.63
N ASN A 110 9.04 1.63 -3.55
CA ASN A 110 8.89 0.57 -4.55
C ASN A 110 7.53 -0.16 -4.52
N GLU A 111 6.66 0.14 -3.56
CA GLU A 111 5.33 -0.47 -3.41
C GLU A 111 4.21 0.44 -3.96
N TRP A 112 4.46 1.05 -5.10
CA TRP A 112 3.70 2.16 -5.69
C TRP A 112 2.27 1.84 -6.15
N ILE A 113 1.91 0.57 -6.29
CA ILE A 113 0.59 0.18 -6.80
C ILE A 113 -0.53 0.54 -5.81
N THR A 114 -0.26 0.49 -4.52
CA THR A 114 -1.21 0.86 -3.48
C THR A 114 -1.64 2.31 -3.58
N SER A 115 -0.73 3.21 -3.96
CA SER A 115 -1.03 4.62 -4.25
C SER A 115 -2.11 4.79 -5.30
N ASN A 116 -2.06 4.02 -6.40
CA ASN A 116 -3.09 4.08 -7.45
C ASN A 116 -4.47 3.61 -6.96
N GLY A 117 -4.51 2.58 -6.12
CA GLY A 117 -5.74 2.14 -5.46
C GLY A 117 -6.34 3.25 -4.59
N MET A 118 -5.49 3.99 -3.88
CA MET A 118 -5.95 5.10 -3.03
C MET A 118 -6.41 6.32 -3.81
N VAL A 119 -5.79 6.64 -4.94
CA VAL A 119 -6.33 7.67 -5.86
C VAL A 119 -7.73 7.28 -6.37
N SER A 120 -7.96 6.00 -6.64
CA SER A 120 -9.29 5.50 -7.02
C SER A 120 -10.30 5.61 -5.87
N LEU A 121 -9.89 5.31 -4.64
CA LEU A 121 -10.71 5.49 -3.44
C LEU A 121 -11.10 6.96 -3.23
N ILE A 122 -10.13 7.88 -3.30
CA ILE A 122 -10.37 9.31 -3.18
C ILE A 122 -11.42 9.74 -4.22
N ARG A 123 -11.27 9.31 -5.47
CA ARG A 123 -12.21 9.64 -6.54
C ARG A 123 -13.62 9.10 -6.26
N ALA A 124 -13.73 7.86 -5.83
CA ALA A 124 -15.02 7.23 -5.54
C ALA A 124 -15.75 7.93 -4.39
N LEU A 125 -15.05 8.15 -3.27
CA LEU A 125 -15.62 8.79 -2.08
C LEU A 125 -15.93 10.28 -2.29
N SER A 126 -15.25 10.95 -3.21
CA SER A 126 -15.49 12.36 -3.55
C SER A 126 -16.61 12.55 -4.58
N SER A 127 -17.19 11.47 -5.08
CA SER A 127 -18.25 11.51 -6.10
C SER A 127 -19.60 11.95 -5.54
N SER A 128 -20.55 12.20 -6.43
CA SER A 128 -21.95 12.50 -6.10
C SER A 128 -22.84 11.24 -5.94
N ALA A 129 -22.24 10.05 -5.91
CA ALA A 129 -22.98 8.82 -5.66
C ALA A 129 -23.64 8.83 -4.27
N LYS A 130 -24.82 8.25 -4.15
CA LYS A 130 -25.58 8.25 -2.87
C LYS A 130 -24.80 7.56 -1.75
N GLU A 131 -24.11 6.48 -2.09
CA GLU A 131 -23.25 5.73 -1.17
C GLU A 131 -22.09 6.60 -0.69
N ALA A 132 -21.44 7.34 -1.58
CA ALA A 132 -20.37 8.26 -1.22
C ALA A 132 -20.85 9.40 -0.31
N ILE A 133 -22.05 9.95 -0.59
CA ILE A 133 -22.67 10.97 0.25
C ILE A 133 -22.97 10.41 1.65
N PHE A 134 -23.55 9.20 1.73
CA PHE A 134 -23.81 8.53 3.00
C PHE A 134 -22.51 8.35 3.80
N ILE A 135 -21.49 7.78 3.18
CA ILE A 135 -20.18 7.57 3.82
C ILE A 135 -19.60 8.88 4.37
N ARG A 136 -19.61 9.95 3.60
CA ARG A 136 -19.08 11.26 4.02
C ARG A 136 -19.85 11.92 5.16
N ASN A 137 -21.12 11.61 5.33
CA ASN A 137 -21.92 12.07 6.46
C ASN A 137 -21.58 11.31 7.75
N GLU A 138 -21.23 10.04 7.63
CA GLU A 138 -20.91 9.17 8.75
C GLU A 138 -19.42 9.20 9.13
N LEU A 139 -18.54 9.41 8.15
CA LEU A 139 -17.10 9.32 8.32
C LEU A 139 -16.36 10.56 7.86
N THR A 140 -15.23 10.79 8.51
CA THR A 140 -14.11 11.58 7.97
C THR A 140 -13.01 10.60 7.59
N VAL A 141 -12.70 10.47 6.30
CA VAL A 141 -11.65 9.59 5.80
C VAL A 141 -10.46 10.43 5.37
N ILE A 142 -9.31 10.20 6.01
CA ILE A 142 -8.04 10.85 5.67
C ILE A 142 -7.21 9.84 4.89
N VAL A 143 -6.86 10.19 3.66
CA VAL A 143 -6.08 9.31 2.77
C VAL A 143 -4.75 9.95 2.44
N VAL A 144 -3.66 9.25 2.77
CA VAL A 144 -2.29 9.58 2.36
C VAL A 144 -1.91 8.62 1.24
N PRO A 145 -2.09 8.99 -0.04
CA PRO A 145 -1.92 8.05 -1.15
C PRO A 145 -0.47 7.63 -1.37
N ARG A 146 0.49 8.44 -0.94
CA ARG A 146 1.92 8.14 -1.02
C ARG A 146 2.65 8.81 0.12
N VAL A 147 3.10 8.01 1.10
CA VAL A 147 3.89 8.49 2.24
C VAL A 147 5.33 8.77 1.79
N ASN A 148 5.95 7.82 1.08
CA ASN A 148 7.33 7.92 0.60
C ASN A 148 7.39 8.53 -0.81
N ILE A 149 7.26 9.84 -0.89
CA ILE A 149 7.29 10.56 -2.17
C ILE A 149 8.69 10.58 -2.80
N ASP A 150 9.72 10.64 -1.98
CA ASP A 150 11.10 10.71 -2.45
C ASP A 150 11.63 9.34 -2.89
N GLY A 151 11.37 8.29 -2.14
CA GLY A 151 11.80 6.94 -2.49
C GLY A 151 11.17 6.44 -3.80
N PHE A 152 9.99 6.91 -4.14
CA PHE A 152 9.41 6.60 -5.44
C PHE A 152 10.10 7.31 -6.60
N ASP A 153 10.39 8.62 -6.45
CA ASP A 153 10.91 9.47 -7.54
C ASP A 153 12.43 9.53 -7.58
N ALA A 154 13.13 9.03 -6.56
CA ALA A 154 14.50 9.44 -6.25
C ALA A 154 15.59 8.75 -7.05
N THR A 155 15.28 7.93 -8.04
CA THR A 155 16.34 7.09 -8.58
C THR A 155 17.02 7.69 -9.80
N PRO A 156 18.35 7.79 -9.78
CA PRO A 156 19.12 8.06 -11.01
C PRO A 156 18.93 6.99 -12.08
N THR A 157 18.46 5.80 -11.69
CA THR A 157 18.28 4.62 -12.54
C THR A 157 16.83 4.36 -12.94
N GLY A 158 15.86 5.15 -12.37
CA GLY A 158 14.44 4.93 -12.61
C GLY A 158 13.77 3.89 -11.72
N GLU A 159 14.52 3.19 -10.86
CA GLU A 159 13.98 2.17 -9.96
C GLU A 159 13.59 2.78 -8.61
N PRO A 160 12.33 2.68 -8.15
CA PRO A 160 11.92 3.20 -6.86
C PRO A 160 12.67 2.53 -5.70
N TRP A 161 13.03 3.33 -4.69
CA TRP A 161 13.66 2.83 -3.47
C TRP A 161 12.62 2.42 -2.43
N ARG A 162 12.95 1.38 -1.69
CA ARG A 162 12.11 0.95 -0.56
C ARG A 162 12.08 2.01 0.54
N TYR A 163 13.25 2.48 0.95
CA TYR A 163 13.46 3.39 2.07
C TYR A 163 13.20 4.85 1.69
N ASN A 164 13.17 5.76 2.67
CA ASN A 164 13.18 7.19 2.36
C ASN A 164 14.55 7.62 1.79
N VAL A 165 14.67 8.89 1.38
CA VAL A 165 15.91 9.38 0.79
C VAL A 165 16.71 10.17 1.83
N ASP A 166 17.72 9.51 2.42
CA ASP A 166 18.68 10.13 3.33
C ASP A 166 20.05 9.45 3.22
N PRO A 167 20.77 9.60 2.10
CA PRO A 167 21.99 8.87 1.82
C PRO A 167 23.18 9.29 2.69
N ASN A 168 23.05 10.38 3.45
CA ASN A 168 24.17 11.01 4.16
C ASN A 168 24.35 10.56 5.62
N VAL A 169 23.40 9.77 6.16
CA VAL A 169 23.42 9.40 7.58
C VAL A 169 24.57 8.46 7.94
N CYS A 170 24.92 7.53 7.05
CA CYS A 170 26.04 6.61 7.29
C CYS A 170 26.81 6.33 5.99
N PRO A 171 27.56 7.27 5.48
CA PRO A 171 28.35 7.09 4.25
C PRO A 171 29.42 6.01 4.41
N SER A 172 29.90 5.77 5.63
CA SER A 172 30.85 4.71 6.00
C SER A 172 30.60 4.26 7.45
N GLY A 173 31.06 3.05 7.79
CA GLY A 173 30.89 2.50 9.14
C GLY A 173 29.54 1.82 9.37
N PRO A 174 29.19 1.50 10.64
CA PRO A 174 27.90 0.89 10.97
C PRO A 174 26.75 1.88 10.79
N CYS A 175 25.68 1.43 10.13
CA CYS A 175 24.47 2.23 9.97
C CYS A 175 23.50 2.02 11.14
N PRO A 176 22.60 2.99 11.37
CA PRO A 176 21.44 2.80 12.27
C PRO A 176 20.64 1.54 11.90
N PRO A 177 19.98 0.86 12.84
CA PRO A 177 19.03 -0.18 12.52
C PRO A 177 17.96 0.29 11.54
N PHE A 178 17.48 -0.63 10.68
CA PHE A 178 16.49 -0.33 9.65
C PHE A 178 16.88 0.82 8.70
N TYR A 179 18.17 0.99 8.50
CA TYR A 179 18.76 1.92 7.55
C TYR A 179 19.45 1.17 6.41
N SER A 180 19.15 1.56 5.19
CA SER A 180 19.83 1.07 4.00
C SER A 180 20.87 2.10 3.53
N ARG A 181 22.12 1.67 3.44
CA ARG A 181 23.22 2.52 2.94
C ARG A 181 22.87 3.04 1.53
N ASN A 182 23.12 4.32 1.32
CA ASN A 182 22.83 5.06 0.09
C ASN A 182 21.34 5.23 -0.24
N GLN A 183 20.43 4.81 0.62
CA GLN A 183 19.00 5.12 0.52
C GLN A 183 18.56 5.99 1.69
N GLY A 184 18.24 5.36 2.82
CA GLY A 184 17.72 6.03 4.00
C GLY A 184 17.12 5.04 4.99
N TYR A 185 16.14 5.50 5.73
CA TYR A 185 15.45 4.78 6.80
C TYR A 185 14.23 4.02 6.29
N ASP A 186 13.93 2.88 6.91
CA ASP A 186 12.64 2.20 6.76
C ASP A 186 11.56 2.99 7.51
N ILE A 187 10.70 3.69 6.77
CA ILE A 187 9.66 4.55 7.35
C ILE A 187 8.78 3.76 8.30
N ASN A 188 8.45 2.50 7.95
CA ASN A 188 7.59 1.64 8.77
C ASN A 188 8.30 1.00 9.98
N ARG A 189 9.27 1.71 10.55
CA ARG A 189 9.95 1.38 11.82
C ARG A 189 9.97 2.57 12.78
N TYR A 190 9.38 3.71 12.38
CA TYR A 190 9.53 4.99 13.08
C TYR A 190 8.19 5.62 13.49
N HIS A 191 7.10 4.85 13.56
CA HIS A 191 5.77 5.35 13.99
C HIS A 191 5.55 5.36 15.51
N SER A 192 6.49 4.90 16.32
CA SER A 192 6.29 4.79 17.76
C SER A 192 6.01 6.13 18.43
N TYR A 193 5.04 6.13 19.35
CA TYR A 193 4.73 7.25 20.26
C TYR A 193 5.37 7.08 21.65
N LEU A 194 6.03 5.97 21.86
CA LEU A 194 6.54 5.60 23.19
C LEU A 194 7.88 6.30 23.41
N THR A 195 7.87 7.29 24.33
CA THR A 195 9.06 8.06 24.64
C THR A 195 9.93 7.42 25.72
N ASP A 196 9.31 6.63 26.64
CA ASP A 196 9.95 6.10 27.83
C ASP A 196 10.07 4.57 27.81
N PHE A 197 9.71 3.94 26.73
CA PHE A 197 9.75 2.48 26.60
C PHE A 197 11.06 2.02 25.96
N PRO A 198 11.75 1.01 26.53
CA PRO A 198 12.89 0.41 25.88
C PRO A 198 12.42 -0.28 24.60
N MET A 199 12.64 0.37 23.49
CA MET A 199 12.23 -0.14 22.19
C MET A 199 13.26 -1.16 21.73
N ASP A 200 12.78 -2.27 21.19
CA ASP A 200 13.63 -3.27 20.52
C ASP A 200 14.41 -2.66 19.35
N ASN A 201 13.96 -1.51 18.88
CA ASN A 201 14.69 -0.66 17.95
C ASN A 201 15.34 0.52 18.69
N PRO A 202 16.65 0.44 19.00
CA PRO A 202 17.35 1.51 19.71
C PRO A 202 17.41 2.83 18.95
N ASN A 203 16.99 2.86 17.68
CA ASN A 203 16.97 4.06 16.85
C ASN A 203 15.57 4.63 16.63
N THR A 204 14.54 4.06 17.22
CA THR A 204 13.26 4.75 17.26
C THR A 204 13.38 5.83 18.34
N PRO A 205 13.36 7.12 17.95
CA PRO A 205 13.66 8.18 18.90
C PRO A 205 12.59 8.32 19.95
N ALA A 206 13.03 8.68 21.14
CA ALA A 206 12.18 8.91 22.30
C ALA A 206 11.21 10.10 22.15
N SER A 207 11.44 10.97 21.17
CA SER A 207 10.61 12.15 20.92
C SER A 207 10.53 12.49 19.44
N ASP A 208 9.48 13.20 19.04
CA ASP A 208 9.29 13.65 17.66
C ASP A 208 10.46 14.51 17.17
N SER A 209 11.04 15.35 18.05
CA SER A 209 12.16 16.20 17.72
C SER A 209 13.45 15.42 17.41
N ALA A 210 13.53 14.17 17.88
CA ALA A 210 14.65 13.28 17.63
C ALA A 210 14.36 12.27 16.51
N ASN A 211 13.12 12.16 16.02
CA ASN A 211 12.77 11.23 14.95
C ASN A 211 13.41 11.67 13.62
N PRO A 212 14.32 10.87 13.03
CA PRO A 212 15.01 11.25 11.80
C PRO A 212 14.15 11.05 10.54
N VAL A 213 12.90 10.58 10.67
CA VAL A 213 12.02 10.15 9.56
C VAL A 213 10.79 11.04 9.46
N PRO A 214 10.86 12.16 8.72
CA PRO A 214 9.75 13.11 8.61
C PRO A 214 8.49 12.49 8.02
N GLU A 215 8.61 11.46 7.19
CA GLU A 215 7.48 10.77 6.58
C GLU A 215 6.62 10.06 7.65
N SER A 216 7.23 9.40 8.63
CA SER A 216 6.50 8.79 9.76
C SER A 216 5.93 9.84 10.70
N LEU A 217 6.67 10.94 10.96
CA LEU A 217 6.17 12.07 11.73
C LEU A 217 4.93 12.70 11.10
N ASN A 218 4.88 12.78 9.77
CA ASN A 218 3.70 13.27 9.06
C ASN A 218 2.45 12.42 9.36
N VAL A 219 2.58 11.11 9.32
CA VAL A 219 1.44 10.21 9.61
C VAL A 219 1.01 10.35 11.07
N ARG A 220 1.97 10.44 12.01
CA ARG A 220 1.68 10.68 13.43
C ARG A 220 0.95 12.00 13.65
N ALA A 221 1.46 13.08 13.05
CA ALA A 221 0.83 14.41 13.14
C ALA A 221 -0.59 14.43 12.56
N LEU A 222 -0.84 13.69 11.47
CA LEU A 222 -2.18 13.53 10.92
C LEU A 222 -3.11 12.76 11.86
N TYR A 223 -2.60 11.73 12.51
CA TYR A 223 -3.34 10.97 13.51
C TYR A 223 -3.72 11.85 14.71
N ASP A 224 -2.78 12.62 15.24
CA ASP A 224 -3.00 13.55 16.36
C ASP A 224 -3.98 14.68 15.97
N MET A 225 -3.79 15.26 14.78
CA MET A 225 -4.70 16.29 14.24
C MET A 225 -6.13 15.74 14.07
N ALA A 226 -6.27 14.48 13.73
CA ALA A 226 -7.57 13.81 13.62
C ALA A 226 -8.22 13.58 14.99
N GLY A 227 -7.53 13.75 16.09
CA GLY A 227 -8.01 13.54 17.46
C GLY A 227 -7.47 12.27 18.13
N GLY A 228 -6.46 11.65 17.53
CA GLY A 228 -5.81 10.47 18.10
C GLY A 228 -6.79 9.30 18.31
N ALA A 229 -6.49 8.48 19.30
CA ALA A 229 -7.30 7.30 19.63
C ALA A 229 -8.76 7.60 20.03
N ASP A 230 -9.03 8.82 20.48
CA ASP A 230 -10.39 9.22 20.88
C ASP A 230 -11.33 9.41 19.69
N ALA A 231 -10.78 9.58 18.48
CA ALA A 231 -11.55 9.88 17.28
C ALA A 231 -11.22 8.98 16.09
N VAL A 232 -9.99 8.49 15.96
CA VAL A 232 -9.54 7.63 14.88
C VAL A 232 -9.79 6.18 15.24
N GLU A 233 -10.81 5.59 14.68
CA GLU A 233 -11.20 4.21 14.98
C GLU A 233 -10.38 3.18 14.22
N VAL A 234 -10.01 3.51 12.96
CA VAL A 234 -9.32 2.57 12.06
C VAL A 234 -8.15 3.25 11.36
N VAL A 235 -7.00 2.59 11.36
CA VAL A 235 -5.82 2.94 10.56
C VAL A 235 -5.51 1.77 9.63
N ILE A 236 -5.46 2.03 8.33
CA ILE A 236 -5.08 1.05 7.32
C ILE A 236 -3.72 1.42 6.75
N ASP A 237 -2.82 0.45 6.76
CA ASP A 237 -1.49 0.55 6.20
C ASP A 237 -1.35 -0.39 5.00
N LEU A 238 -1.20 0.20 3.81
CA LEU A 238 -1.16 -0.53 2.54
C LEU A 238 0.27 -0.65 2.03
N HIS A 239 0.70 -1.88 1.88
CA HIS A 239 2.01 -2.28 1.40
C HIS A 239 1.95 -3.16 0.16
N GLY A 240 3.11 -3.39 -0.42
CA GLY A 240 3.33 -4.37 -1.49
C GLY A 240 4.38 -5.39 -1.08
N GLN A 241 4.11 -6.65 -1.35
CA GLN A 241 5.04 -7.74 -1.09
C GLN A 241 5.36 -8.51 -2.37
N SER A 242 6.47 -9.26 -2.38
CA SER A 242 6.66 -10.34 -3.32
C SER A 242 5.54 -11.36 -3.15
N THR A 243 5.28 -12.16 -4.18
CA THR A 243 4.22 -13.18 -4.15
C THR A 243 4.77 -14.47 -3.53
N PRO A 244 4.50 -14.78 -2.25
CA PRO A 244 4.86 -16.07 -1.67
C PRO A 244 3.95 -17.17 -2.22
N LEU A 245 4.42 -18.41 -2.14
CA LEU A 245 3.60 -19.58 -2.36
C LEU A 245 3.12 -20.11 -1.01
N ASP A 246 1.88 -20.60 -0.96
CA ASP A 246 1.36 -21.28 0.21
C ASP A 246 1.86 -22.75 0.28
N ALA A 247 1.40 -23.50 1.29
CA ALA A 247 1.78 -24.91 1.47
C ALA A 247 1.40 -25.80 0.28
N ASN A 248 0.40 -25.42 -0.51
CA ASN A 248 -0.05 -26.13 -1.70
C ASN A 248 0.66 -25.64 -2.97
N ARG A 249 1.58 -24.70 -2.83
CA ARG A 249 2.27 -24.01 -3.93
C ARG A 249 1.36 -23.06 -4.73
N ASP A 250 0.23 -22.66 -4.17
CA ASP A 250 -0.62 -21.64 -4.73
C ASP A 250 -0.07 -20.24 -4.38
N MET A 251 -0.21 -19.33 -5.31
CA MET A 251 0.28 -17.96 -5.10
C MET A 251 -0.58 -17.22 -4.11
N VAL A 252 0.06 -16.71 -3.04
CA VAL A 252 -0.56 -15.77 -2.11
C VAL A 252 -0.62 -14.39 -2.76
N ARG A 253 -1.82 -13.91 -3.00
CA ARG A 253 -2.05 -12.60 -3.66
C ARG A 253 -1.97 -11.42 -2.73
N SER A 254 -2.14 -11.66 -1.45
CA SER A 254 -2.01 -10.65 -0.41
C SER A 254 -1.83 -11.32 0.94
N SER A 255 -1.31 -10.56 1.88
CA SER A 255 -1.22 -10.96 3.28
C SER A 255 -1.76 -9.84 4.16
N THR A 256 -2.19 -10.16 5.36
CA THR A 256 -2.70 -9.18 6.29
C THR A 256 -2.34 -9.53 7.73
N LEU A 257 -2.24 -8.50 8.57
CA LEU A 257 -1.94 -8.69 9.99
C LEU A 257 -2.55 -7.58 10.83
N TRP A 258 -3.08 -7.96 11.98
CA TRP A 258 -3.46 -7.09 13.07
C TRP A 258 -2.27 -6.72 13.98
N PRO A 259 -2.42 -5.80 14.96
CA PRO A 259 -1.33 -5.46 15.90
C PRO A 259 -0.84 -6.69 16.69
N THR A 260 0.48 -6.77 16.86
CA THR A 260 1.14 -7.91 17.54
C THR A 260 2.04 -7.48 18.69
N ALA A 261 2.07 -6.21 19.06
CA ALA A 261 2.92 -5.65 20.10
C ALA A 261 2.42 -5.96 21.54
N THR A 262 1.91 -7.16 21.78
CA THR A 262 1.43 -7.62 23.07
C THR A 262 2.45 -7.43 24.20
N PRO A 263 3.73 -7.81 24.06
CA PRO A 263 4.72 -7.59 25.12
C PRO A 263 4.88 -6.11 25.48
N THR A 264 4.83 -5.23 24.50
CA THR A 264 4.89 -3.78 24.69
C THR A 264 3.65 -3.29 25.43
N ALA A 265 2.46 -3.73 25.02
CA ALA A 265 1.19 -3.36 25.66
C ALA A 265 1.15 -3.77 27.14
N ASP A 266 1.68 -4.94 27.48
CA ASP A 266 1.82 -5.40 28.87
C ASP A 266 2.78 -4.51 29.67
N ALA A 267 3.94 -4.22 29.10
CA ALA A 267 4.98 -3.44 29.77
C ALA A 267 4.56 -2.00 30.08
N ILE A 268 3.76 -1.36 29.22
CA ILE A 268 3.29 0.01 29.42
C ILE A 268 1.88 0.10 30.01
N GLY A 269 1.26 -1.03 30.35
CA GLY A 269 -0.04 -1.07 31.03
C GLY A 269 -1.26 -0.72 30.18
N VAL A 270 -1.16 -0.82 28.84
CA VAL A 270 -2.26 -0.49 27.91
C VAL A 270 -2.95 -1.74 27.33
N ARG A 271 -2.74 -2.90 27.93
CA ARG A 271 -3.23 -4.18 27.43
C ARG A 271 -4.73 -4.20 27.11
N PRO A 272 -5.65 -3.67 27.96
CA PRO A 272 -7.08 -3.73 27.65
C PRO A 272 -7.46 -2.97 26.38
N GLN A 273 -6.93 -1.77 26.18
CA GLN A 273 -7.20 -0.99 24.97
C GLN A 273 -6.53 -1.61 23.74
N PHE A 274 -5.34 -2.18 23.90
CA PHE A 274 -4.65 -2.90 22.82
C PHE A 274 -5.45 -4.14 22.38
N ASP A 275 -5.97 -4.94 23.30
CA ASP A 275 -6.77 -6.11 22.98
C ASP A 275 -8.08 -5.72 22.26
N ALA A 276 -8.72 -4.61 22.67
CA ALA A 276 -9.87 -4.07 21.96
C ALA A 276 -9.53 -3.64 20.53
N ALA A 277 -8.38 -2.99 20.33
CA ALA A 277 -7.88 -2.61 19.02
C ALA A 277 -7.57 -3.83 18.14
N VAL A 278 -6.99 -4.88 18.71
CA VAL A 278 -6.74 -6.17 18.02
C VAL A 278 -8.06 -6.82 17.59
N GLU A 279 -9.06 -6.85 18.47
CA GLU A 279 -10.36 -7.42 18.15
C GLU A 279 -11.05 -6.68 17.02
N LEU A 280 -11.08 -5.34 17.06
CA LEU A 280 -11.62 -4.53 15.97
C LEU A 280 -10.79 -4.69 14.68
N SER A 281 -9.47 -4.80 14.76
CA SER A 281 -8.60 -5.07 13.61
C SER A 281 -8.94 -6.40 12.93
N LYS A 282 -9.23 -7.45 13.69
CA LYS A 282 -9.68 -8.73 13.12
C LYS A 282 -11.03 -8.61 12.40
N ARG A 283 -11.96 -7.79 12.92
CA ARG A 283 -13.22 -7.48 12.21
C ARG A 283 -12.98 -6.74 10.90
N VAL A 284 -12.08 -5.75 10.89
CA VAL A 284 -11.63 -5.06 9.67
C VAL A 284 -11.09 -6.06 8.65
N ILE A 285 -10.23 -6.98 9.08
CA ILE A 285 -9.69 -8.03 8.21
C ILE A 285 -10.81 -8.94 7.69
N SER A 286 -11.75 -9.36 8.54
CA SER A 286 -12.86 -10.21 8.12
C SER A 286 -13.71 -9.57 7.03
N VAL A 287 -14.03 -8.25 7.16
CA VAL A 287 -14.70 -7.47 6.11
C VAL A 287 -13.88 -7.47 4.81
N ALA A 288 -12.58 -7.22 4.91
CA ALA A 288 -11.68 -7.22 3.76
C ALA A 288 -11.66 -8.57 3.03
N LEU A 289 -11.64 -9.68 3.77
CA LEU A 289 -11.65 -11.03 3.21
C LEU A 289 -12.94 -11.33 2.46
N VAL A 290 -14.09 -10.91 3.00
CA VAL A 290 -15.39 -11.04 2.29
C VAL A 290 -15.40 -10.27 0.97
N ALA A 291 -14.83 -9.07 0.96
CA ALA A 291 -14.70 -8.28 -0.26
C ALA A 291 -13.77 -8.97 -1.28
N ARG A 292 -12.65 -9.51 -0.81
CA ARG A 292 -11.66 -10.19 -1.65
C ARG A 292 -12.15 -11.51 -2.24
N ASP A 293 -13.02 -12.24 -1.54
CA ASP A 293 -13.64 -13.45 -2.09
C ASP A 293 -14.43 -13.19 -3.38
N LYS A 294 -14.86 -11.96 -3.58
CA LYS A 294 -15.56 -11.50 -4.80
C LYS A 294 -14.61 -11.11 -5.92
N ILE A 295 -13.31 -11.11 -5.67
CA ILE A 295 -12.27 -10.76 -6.64
C ILE A 295 -11.53 -12.04 -7.00
N ALA A 296 -11.53 -12.40 -8.28
CA ALA A 296 -10.85 -13.59 -8.75
C ALA A 296 -9.36 -13.59 -8.34
N HIS A 297 -8.88 -14.70 -7.84
CA HIS A 297 -7.49 -14.91 -7.44
C HIS A 297 -6.97 -13.98 -6.32
N ALA A 298 -7.85 -13.46 -5.46
CA ALA A 298 -7.47 -12.60 -4.35
C ALA A 298 -7.21 -13.39 -3.05
N HIS A 299 -6.56 -14.55 -3.14
CA HIS A 299 -6.19 -15.34 -1.97
C HIS A 299 -5.33 -14.53 -1.00
N THR A 300 -5.66 -14.60 0.28
CA THR A 300 -5.00 -13.84 1.35
C THR A 300 -4.59 -14.79 2.47
N ASP A 301 -3.36 -14.65 2.93
CA ASP A 301 -2.85 -15.36 4.10
C ASP A 301 -2.59 -14.41 5.29
N LYS A 302 -2.15 -14.99 6.39
CA LYS A 302 -1.69 -14.24 7.55
C LYS A 302 -0.24 -13.80 7.33
N TYR A 303 0.01 -12.50 7.33
CA TYR A 303 1.37 -11.97 7.28
C TYR A 303 2.15 -12.33 8.57
N VAL A 304 3.42 -12.69 8.40
CA VAL A 304 4.33 -12.92 9.52
C VAL A 304 5.10 -11.65 9.80
N GLY A 305 4.73 -10.95 10.87
CA GLY A 305 5.35 -9.68 11.24
C GLY A 305 5.64 -9.58 12.73
N GLY A 306 6.71 -8.89 13.06
CA GLY A 306 7.21 -8.74 14.42
C GLY A 306 6.37 -7.80 15.31
N PRO A 307 6.65 -7.81 16.62
CA PRO A 307 5.95 -7.02 17.62
C PRO A 307 6.51 -5.59 17.77
N GLU A 308 7.44 -5.16 16.93
CA GLU A 308 8.15 -3.89 17.07
C GLU A 308 7.17 -2.72 17.14
N PRO A 309 7.24 -1.87 18.18
CA PRO A 309 6.30 -0.77 18.39
C PRO A 309 6.42 0.37 17.35
N GLY A 310 7.53 0.42 16.62
CA GLY A 310 7.73 1.39 15.56
C GLY A 310 7.03 1.06 14.23
N ILE A 311 6.49 -0.15 14.08
CA ILE A 311 5.67 -0.51 12.91
C ILE A 311 4.30 0.15 13.05
N SER A 312 3.79 0.79 12.00
CA SER A 312 2.54 1.56 12.01
C SER A 312 1.36 0.79 12.62
N ARG A 313 1.13 -0.46 12.19
CA ARG A 313 0.04 -1.28 12.73
C ARG A 313 0.15 -1.51 14.26
N ASN A 314 1.37 -1.65 14.78
CA ASN A 314 1.60 -1.82 16.20
C ASN A 314 1.48 -0.49 16.94
N ALA A 315 2.05 0.59 16.40
CA ALA A 315 2.04 1.90 17.00
C ALA A 315 0.62 2.40 17.25
N TYR A 316 -0.24 2.37 16.24
CA TYR A 316 -1.62 2.83 16.38
C TYR A 316 -2.50 1.84 17.16
N GLY A 317 -2.20 0.54 17.09
CA GLY A 317 -2.82 -0.47 17.94
C GLY A 317 -2.56 -0.27 19.45
N LEU A 318 -1.33 0.09 19.81
CA LEU A 318 -0.95 0.43 21.19
C LEU A 318 -1.67 1.67 21.71
N LEU A 319 -2.06 2.58 20.83
CA LEU A 319 -2.87 3.75 21.17
C LEU A 319 -4.36 3.43 21.31
N GLY A 320 -4.83 2.29 20.81
CA GLY A 320 -6.22 1.84 20.93
C GLY A 320 -7.04 1.90 19.63
N SER A 321 -6.47 2.36 18.52
CA SER A 321 -7.14 2.30 17.22
C SER A 321 -6.98 0.92 16.58
N ALA A 322 -8.02 0.39 15.94
CA ALA A 322 -7.85 -0.74 15.05
C ALA A 322 -6.81 -0.39 13.97
N SER A 323 -5.77 -1.19 13.84
CA SER A 323 -4.71 -0.91 12.90
C SER A 323 -4.32 -2.17 12.13
N VAL A 324 -4.38 -2.10 10.81
CA VAL A 324 -4.24 -3.28 9.95
C VAL A 324 -3.23 -3.04 8.85
N LEU A 325 -2.29 -3.96 8.74
CA LEU A 325 -1.41 -4.08 7.59
C LEU A 325 -2.11 -4.89 6.49
N PHE A 326 -2.10 -4.38 5.30
CA PHE A 326 -2.40 -5.14 4.10
C PHE A 326 -1.20 -5.10 3.16
N GLU A 327 -0.60 -6.25 2.95
CA GLU A 327 0.36 -6.49 1.88
C GLU A 327 -0.37 -6.96 0.64
N HIS A 328 -0.24 -6.23 -0.45
CA HIS A 328 -0.74 -6.68 -1.74
C HIS A 328 0.40 -7.33 -2.52
N ARG A 329 0.07 -8.28 -3.40
CA ARG A 329 1.06 -8.89 -4.28
C ARG A 329 1.90 -7.78 -4.89
N GLY A 330 3.19 -7.85 -4.64
CA GLY A 330 4.15 -6.83 -5.06
C GLY A 330 4.27 -6.71 -6.56
N VAL A 331 5.36 -6.48 -6.88
CA VAL A 331 6.09 -6.01 -8.00
C VAL A 331 5.90 -6.89 -9.23
N GLY A 332 4.98 -7.03 -9.92
CA GLY A 332 4.96 -7.62 -11.25
C GLY A 332 4.20 -6.68 -12.16
N GLN A 333 4.77 -6.39 -13.24
CA GLN A 333 4.21 -5.50 -14.23
C GLN A 333 2.83 -5.98 -14.68
N LYS A 334 2.68 -7.28 -14.84
CA LYS A 334 1.50 -7.92 -15.44
C LYS A 334 0.19 -7.77 -14.65
N ALA A 335 0.20 -7.21 -13.47
CA ALA A 335 -1.00 -7.14 -12.64
C ALA A 335 -1.25 -5.79 -11.97
N ALA A 336 -0.64 -4.70 -12.43
CA ALA A 336 -0.73 -3.39 -11.80
C ALA A 336 -2.17 -2.90 -11.61
N GLY A 337 -3.00 -2.99 -12.64
CA GLY A 337 -4.41 -2.61 -12.57
C GLY A 337 -5.21 -3.48 -11.61
N TYR A 338 -4.98 -4.78 -11.63
CA TYR A 338 -5.62 -5.74 -10.72
C TYR A 338 -5.23 -5.48 -9.25
N LYS A 339 -3.97 -5.21 -8.99
CA LYS A 339 -3.47 -4.90 -7.63
C LYS A 339 -4.04 -3.59 -7.10
N ALA A 340 -4.10 -2.57 -7.94
CA ALA A 340 -4.75 -1.31 -7.60
C ALA A 340 -6.25 -1.50 -7.30
N ASP A 341 -6.93 -2.36 -8.06
CA ASP A 341 -8.34 -2.70 -7.84
C ASP A 341 -8.54 -3.49 -6.53
N ILE A 342 -7.67 -4.44 -6.21
CA ILE A 342 -7.71 -5.13 -4.91
C ILE A 342 -7.55 -4.13 -3.77
N SER A 343 -6.55 -3.24 -3.83
CA SER A 343 -6.34 -2.21 -2.82
C SER A 343 -7.57 -1.32 -2.66
N PHE A 344 -8.11 -0.84 -3.77
CA PHE A 344 -9.32 0.00 -3.80
C PHE A 344 -10.53 -0.70 -3.18
N ARG A 345 -10.90 -1.88 -3.67
CA ARG A 345 -12.10 -2.59 -3.21
C ARG A 345 -11.99 -3.08 -1.78
N THR A 346 -10.78 -3.47 -1.36
CA THR A 346 -10.54 -3.86 0.03
C THR A 346 -10.82 -2.72 0.99
N VAL A 347 -10.26 -1.54 0.71
CA VAL A 347 -10.44 -0.38 1.59
C VAL A 347 -11.85 0.19 1.48
N LEU A 348 -12.44 0.22 0.29
CA LEU A 348 -13.82 0.67 0.10
C LEU A 348 -14.80 -0.16 0.96
N ALA A 349 -14.68 -1.49 0.95
CA ALA A 349 -15.55 -2.35 1.76
C ALA A 349 -15.41 -2.09 3.26
N ILE A 350 -14.19 -1.79 3.74
CA ILE A 350 -13.95 -1.44 5.14
C ILE A 350 -14.60 -0.08 5.45
N VAL A 351 -14.45 0.91 4.57
CA VAL A 351 -15.08 2.22 4.71
C VAL A 351 -16.60 2.10 4.75
N GLU A 352 -17.20 1.30 3.86
CA GLU A 352 -18.64 1.03 3.85
C GLU A 352 -19.12 0.38 5.16
N ALA A 353 -18.41 -0.67 5.62
CA ALA A 353 -18.77 -1.37 6.85
C ALA A 353 -18.56 -0.51 8.11
N LEU A 354 -17.60 0.39 8.10
CA LEU A 354 -17.45 1.36 9.18
C LEU A 354 -18.56 2.40 9.13
N ALA A 355 -18.93 2.90 7.95
CA ALA A 355 -19.99 3.91 7.79
C ALA A 355 -21.36 3.41 8.22
N ASP A 356 -21.74 2.21 7.82
CA ASP A 356 -23.06 1.62 8.17
C ASP A 356 -23.09 0.93 9.54
N GLY A 357 -21.92 0.82 10.22
CA GLY A 357 -21.78 0.22 11.54
C GLY A 357 -21.71 -1.31 11.53
N SER A 358 -21.82 -1.98 10.39
CA SER A 358 -21.74 -3.43 10.28
C SER A 358 -20.37 -4.00 10.71
N LEU A 359 -19.33 -3.17 10.65
CA LEU A 359 -18.00 -3.53 11.14
C LEU A 359 -18.03 -4.06 12.59
N TYR A 360 -18.83 -3.43 13.47
CA TYR A 360 -18.85 -3.79 14.90
C TYR A 360 -19.55 -5.11 15.20
N THR A 361 -20.34 -5.61 14.28
CA THR A 361 -21.04 -6.90 14.40
C THR A 361 -20.41 -8.00 13.53
N THR A 362 -19.38 -7.65 12.75
CA THR A 362 -18.68 -8.62 11.90
C THR A 362 -17.94 -9.66 12.76
N ASP A 363 -18.06 -10.93 12.39
CA ASP A 363 -17.37 -12.02 13.03
C ASP A 363 -15.85 -11.98 12.74
N THR A 364 -15.04 -12.29 13.73
CA THR A 364 -13.56 -12.37 13.62
C THR A 364 -13.06 -13.72 13.10
N ALA A 365 -13.92 -14.74 13.02
CA ALA A 365 -13.54 -16.11 12.70
C ALA A 365 -12.75 -16.22 11.37
N ARG A 366 -13.07 -15.41 10.38
CA ARG A 366 -12.34 -15.40 9.10
C ARG A 366 -10.90 -14.89 9.27
N ALA A 367 -10.70 -13.82 10.02
CA ALA A 367 -9.36 -13.32 10.31
C ALA A 367 -8.56 -14.32 11.14
N GLU A 368 -9.19 -14.95 12.12
CA GLU A 368 -8.57 -15.94 13.01
C GLU A 368 -8.21 -17.24 12.28
N ALA A 369 -8.98 -17.60 11.25
CA ALA A 369 -8.71 -18.75 10.42
C ALA A 369 -7.56 -18.55 9.43
N LEU A 370 -7.04 -17.32 9.29
CA LEU A 370 -5.90 -17.07 8.41
C LEU A 370 -4.66 -17.82 8.94
N VAL A 371 -4.07 -18.60 8.06
CA VAL A 371 -2.82 -19.32 8.30
C VAL A 371 -1.71 -18.49 7.69
N ALA A 372 -0.59 -18.35 8.39
CA ALA A 372 0.62 -17.85 7.78
C ALA A 372 1.04 -18.85 6.72
N SER A 373 1.27 -18.38 5.49
CA SER A 373 2.00 -19.20 4.53
C SER A 373 3.28 -19.67 5.21
N PRO A 374 3.64 -20.95 5.06
CA PRO A 374 4.89 -21.44 5.61
C PRO A 374 5.98 -20.57 5.03
N ASP A 375 6.56 -19.85 5.91
CA ASP A 375 7.42 -18.72 5.80
C ASP A 375 7.95 -18.54 4.40
N SER A 376 7.20 -17.75 3.65
CA SER A 376 7.77 -17.13 2.50
C SER A 376 8.64 -18.13 1.75
N ALA A 377 8.03 -19.12 1.09
CA ALA A 377 8.70 -19.87 0.04
C ALA A 377 9.55 -18.92 -0.83
N SER A 378 9.09 -17.66 -0.98
CA SER A 378 9.79 -16.57 -1.64
C SER A 378 11.11 -16.17 -0.91
N LEU A 379 11.14 -15.95 0.41
CA LEU A 379 12.38 -15.62 1.12
C LEU A 379 13.32 -16.83 1.20
N PHE A 380 12.76 -18.01 1.40
CA PHE A 380 13.52 -19.24 1.33
C PHE A 380 14.17 -19.40 -0.05
N TRP A 381 13.39 -19.27 -1.13
CA TRP A 381 13.90 -19.38 -2.50
C TRP A 381 14.84 -18.24 -2.88
N LYS A 382 14.62 -17.01 -2.43
CA LYS A 382 15.61 -15.92 -2.55
C LYS A 382 16.93 -16.25 -1.86
N CYS A 383 16.87 -16.90 -0.70
CA CYS A 383 18.07 -17.40 -0.04
C CYS A 383 18.77 -18.50 -0.85
N VAL A 384 18.01 -19.42 -1.42
CA VAL A 384 18.52 -20.56 -2.20
C VAL A 384 19.15 -20.07 -3.51
N VAL A 385 18.46 -19.26 -4.29
CA VAL A 385 18.96 -18.78 -5.59
C VAL A 385 20.11 -17.78 -5.49
N ALA A 386 20.27 -17.15 -4.33
CA ALA A 386 21.44 -16.28 -4.08
C ALA A 386 22.73 -17.04 -3.77
N ARG A 387 22.74 -18.38 -3.87
CA ARG A 387 23.85 -19.26 -3.54
C ARG A 387 23.96 -20.38 -4.56
N PRO A 388 25.15 -21.03 -4.68
CA PRO A 388 25.24 -22.29 -5.42
C PRO A 388 24.22 -23.31 -4.91
N TYR A 389 23.50 -23.98 -5.79
CA TYR A 389 22.47 -24.95 -5.42
C TYR A 389 23.10 -26.27 -4.97
N THR A 390 23.49 -26.32 -3.69
CA THR A 390 24.08 -27.47 -3.01
C THR A 390 23.25 -27.85 -1.80
N LEU A 391 23.39 -29.08 -1.31
CA LEU A 391 22.68 -29.56 -0.13
C LEU A 391 22.96 -28.68 1.09
N ASP A 392 24.22 -28.28 1.28
CA ASP A 392 24.62 -27.44 2.42
C ASP A 392 23.98 -26.05 2.37
N ASN A 393 24.02 -25.40 1.21
CA ASN A 393 23.38 -24.09 1.03
C ASN A 393 21.86 -24.16 1.10
N TYR A 394 21.27 -25.21 0.58
CA TYR A 394 19.83 -25.47 0.69
C TYR A 394 19.43 -25.65 2.16
N ASN A 395 20.17 -26.46 2.91
CA ASN A 395 19.93 -26.67 4.34
C ASN A 395 20.21 -25.42 5.16
N PHE A 396 21.25 -24.64 4.83
CA PHE A 396 21.47 -23.32 5.45
C PHE A 396 20.23 -22.43 5.29
N CYS A 397 19.62 -22.38 4.10
CA CYS A 397 18.40 -21.59 3.90
C CYS A 397 17.21 -22.18 4.67
N ARG A 398 17.10 -23.52 4.74
CA ARG A 398 16.07 -24.19 5.53
C ARG A 398 16.17 -23.82 7.02
N GLU A 399 17.35 -23.96 7.61
CA GLU A 399 17.59 -23.63 9.01
C GLU A 399 17.37 -22.15 9.31
N LYS A 400 17.83 -21.27 8.41
CA LYS A 400 17.61 -19.83 8.52
C LYS A 400 16.13 -19.44 8.62
N TYR A 401 15.25 -20.22 7.99
CA TYR A 401 13.82 -19.99 7.99
C TYR A 401 13.04 -21.01 8.84
N GLY A 402 13.69 -21.66 9.81
CA GLY A 402 13.06 -22.52 10.79
C GLY A 402 12.59 -23.88 10.25
N LEU A 403 13.06 -24.28 9.06
CA LEU A 403 12.76 -25.57 8.45
C LEU A 403 13.82 -26.60 8.83
N ASN A 404 13.42 -27.85 9.05
CA ASN A 404 14.36 -28.92 9.33
C ASN A 404 15.25 -29.21 8.10
N PRO A 405 16.55 -29.48 8.29
CA PRO A 405 17.43 -29.91 7.24
C PRO A 405 16.93 -31.19 6.54
N VAL A 406 17.26 -31.36 5.27
CA VAL A 406 16.98 -32.57 4.50
C VAL A 406 18.26 -33.33 4.23
N SER A 407 18.15 -34.64 4.08
CA SER A 407 19.30 -35.52 3.80
C SER A 407 19.66 -35.58 2.31
N THR A 408 18.77 -35.13 1.44
CA THR A 408 18.96 -35.19 -0.01
C THR A 408 18.52 -33.86 -0.61
N LEU A 409 19.34 -33.31 -1.49
CA LEU A 409 18.98 -32.11 -2.24
C LEU A 409 17.79 -32.41 -3.16
N PRO A 410 16.65 -31.71 -3.03
CA PRO A 410 15.54 -31.92 -3.94
C PRO A 410 15.88 -31.45 -5.35
N PRO A 411 15.18 -31.94 -6.40
CA PRO A 411 15.30 -31.35 -7.73
C PRO A 411 15.09 -29.85 -7.68
N PHE A 412 15.84 -29.09 -8.48
CA PHE A 412 15.64 -27.66 -8.60
C PHE A 412 14.24 -27.43 -9.25
N PRO A 413 13.35 -26.67 -8.61
CA PRO A 413 11.93 -26.66 -9.01
C PRO A 413 11.62 -25.79 -10.23
N PHE A 414 12.65 -25.16 -10.82
CA PHE A 414 12.49 -24.23 -11.92
C PHE A 414 12.73 -24.91 -13.27
N GLU A 415 12.25 -24.30 -14.34
CA GLU A 415 12.10 -24.79 -15.70
C GLU A 415 13.31 -25.51 -16.31
N PRO A 416 13.11 -26.35 -17.34
CA PRO A 416 14.19 -26.97 -18.11
C PRO A 416 15.14 -25.91 -18.68
N GLY A 417 16.38 -25.87 -18.19
CA GLY A 417 17.36 -24.85 -18.52
C GLY A 417 17.75 -23.95 -17.35
N ALA A 418 17.02 -24.00 -16.23
CA ALA A 418 17.47 -23.39 -14.99
C ALA A 418 18.76 -24.06 -14.50
N PRO A 419 19.62 -23.31 -13.76
CA PRO A 419 20.86 -23.85 -13.24
C PRO A 419 20.64 -25.12 -12.43
N GLY A 420 21.44 -26.12 -12.68
CA GLY A 420 21.40 -27.39 -11.96
C GLY A 420 22.00 -27.31 -10.55
N PRO A 421 21.86 -28.39 -9.76
CA PRO A 421 22.51 -28.49 -8.46
C PRO A 421 24.02 -28.27 -8.57
N GLY A 422 24.54 -27.34 -7.77
CA GLY A 422 25.97 -26.99 -7.74
C GLY A 422 26.41 -25.87 -8.67
N GLU A 423 25.55 -25.40 -9.56
CA GLU A 423 25.82 -24.24 -10.39
C GLU A 423 25.63 -22.93 -9.59
N VAL A 424 26.49 -21.97 -9.87
CA VAL A 424 26.37 -20.63 -9.31
C VAL A 424 25.43 -19.84 -10.21
N LEU A 425 24.33 -19.35 -9.64
CA LEU A 425 23.45 -18.42 -10.34
C LEU A 425 24.14 -17.07 -10.44
N ASP A 426 24.31 -16.56 -11.65
CA ASP A 426 24.64 -15.15 -11.82
C ASP A 426 23.47 -14.26 -11.37
N GLY A 427 23.76 -12.98 -11.16
CA GLY A 427 22.77 -12.05 -10.63
C GLY A 427 21.55 -11.85 -11.57
N GLU A 428 21.76 -11.99 -12.87
CA GLU A 428 20.68 -11.85 -13.87
C GLU A 428 19.77 -13.09 -13.87
N THR A 429 20.32 -14.28 -13.83
CA THR A 429 19.57 -15.53 -13.72
C THR A 429 18.80 -15.60 -12.41
N ALA A 430 19.44 -15.21 -11.29
CA ALA A 430 18.77 -15.15 -10.00
C ALA A 430 17.60 -14.15 -10.00
N ALA A 431 17.78 -12.99 -10.63
CA ALA A 431 16.73 -12.00 -10.78
C ALA A 431 15.58 -12.50 -11.66
N HIS A 432 15.88 -13.22 -12.74
CA HIS A 432 14.88 -13.84 -13.61
C HIS A 432 14.05 -14.89 -12.87
N ILE A 433 14.68 -15.78 -12.12
CA ILE A 433 14.00 -16.80 -11.33
C ILE A 433 13.12 -16.16 -10.25
N ILE A 434 13.62 -15.12 -9.57
CA ILE A 434 12.82 -14.37 -8.60
C ILE A 434 11.62 -13.70 -9.30
N TYR A 435 11.85 -13.16 -10.49
CA TYR A 435 10.78 -12.57 -11.31
C TYR A 435 9.71 -13.61 -11.68
N GLU A 436 10.10 -14.79 -12.14
CA GLU A 436 9.18 -15.90 -12.48
C GLU A 436 8.40 -16.39 -11.25
N LEU A 437 9.07 -16.48 -10.08
CA LEU A 437 8.42 -16.83 -8.82
C LEU A 437 7.39 -15.77 -8.37
N ASP A 438 7.73 -14.51 -8.58
CA ASP A 438 6.84 -13.39 -8.24
C ASP A 438 5.74 -13.18 -9.31
N ASN A 439 5.92 -13.74 -10.52
CA ASN A 439 5.03 -13.57 -11.67
C ASN A 439 4.85 -14.89 -12.45
N PRO A 440 4.40 -15.97 -11.83
CA PRO A 440 4.14 -17.22 -12.55
C PRO A 440 3.08 -17.00 -13.62
N GLU A 441 3.26 -17.64 -14.79
CA GLU A 441 2.34 -17.58 -15.93
C GLU A 441 0.94 -18.13 -15.60
#